data_05fb98631d441bf138084a6382221a0b
#
_entry.id   05fb98631d441bf138084a6382221a0b
#
_cell.length_a   1.000
_cell.length_b   1.000
_cell.length_c   1.000
_cell.angle_alpha   90.00
_cell.angle_beta   90.00
_cell.angle_gamma   90.00
#
_symmetry.space_group_name_H-M   'P 1'
#
loop_
_entity.id
_entity.type
_entity.pdbx_description
1 polymer ?
#
loop_
_entity_poly.entity_id
_entity_poly.type
_entity_poly.pdbx_seq_one_letter_code
_entity_poly.pdbx_strand_id
1 'polypeptide(L)'
;MDDPPQCLHNGGAQSTTTMRLRLVHTLSLLLLSAVLLAVLAMGAVTAWNLRNGFADYLVARDVERLEQFAAFVGQSAEQAGGLQAMREGGLDIRGLMDQFALREGIRPSHPPPGERPGFGPFRPPADGRPPHAGPDAFGERVWMVQLDGKTLWGAALTPDRGALVERPVRVRGELVALARMFKLRVVSDDIDAKFLNAQYGGIVGVALALLVLALASAWWVARRWVRPLLAAQEATLRIAQGEFAVRLNPSRTDEIGDLMRNINAMAQALAQLDAQRRRWIADISHELRTPLAVLRGEIEALVDGVRPLQPAAMVSLREEVLHLGSLVEDLHLLAMSDLKALPCYFEEQDALALAQKVLQRFELRAQQLGLSQQLSAPQQDRVLVRWDGRRIEQLLGNLLDNSLRYTDAPGRVRLTLQIDAGDVLIDLEDSAPGVLAADAARLFEPLYRADAARSRHTGGSGLGLAICHAIVQAHGGAITATASELGGLQVRIRLPRLAGEGA
;
A
#
# COMPACT_ATOMS: atom_id res chain seq x y z
N MET A 1 56.98 -4.56 10.52
CA MET A 1 56.72 -4.71 9.08
C MET A 1 55.71 -5.83 8.98
N ASP A 2 54.47 -5.48 8.99
CA ASP A 2 53.37 -6.29 8.46
C ASP A 2 52.10 -5.44 8.60
N ASP A 3 51.53 -5.11 7.46
CA ASP A 3 50.33 -4.29 7.31
C ASP A 3 49.07 -5.02 7.80
N PRO A 4 48.08 -4.31 8.38
CA PRO A 4 46.75 -4.88 8.68
C PRO A 4 45.89 -4.93 7.41
N PRO A 5 44.99 -5.91 7.26
CA PRO A 5 44.13 -6.04 6.09
C PRO A 5 43.04 -4.96 6.10
N GLN A 6 42.92 -4.29 4.97
CA GLN A 6 41.87 -3.32 4.65
C GLN A 6 40.50 -4.00 4.63
N CYS A 7 39.58 -3.49 5.43
CA CYS A 7 38.15 -3.81 5.37
C CYS A 7 37.55 -3.36 4.05
N LEU A 8 37.07 -4.31 3.27
CA LEU A 8 36.17 -4.12 2.14
C LEU A 8 34.87 -3.49 2.60
N HIS A 9 34.72 -2.21 2.37
CA HIS A 9 33.44 -1.50 2.46
C HIS A 9 33.09 -0.98 1.08
N ASN A 10 31.90 -1.28 0.65
CA ASN A 10 31.13 -0.67 -0.46
C ASN A 10 30.76 -1.60 -1.62
N GLY A 11 29.51 -2.00 -1.65
CA GLY A 11 28.93 -2.68 -2.81
C GLY A 11 27.39 -2.83 -2.79
N GLY A 12 26.69 -2.41 -1.72
CA GLY A 12 25.26 -2.76 -1.58
C GLY A 12 24.21 -1.65 -1.78
N ALA A 13 24.58 -0.38 -1.76
CA ALA A 13 23.60 0.72 -1.65
C ALA A 13 23.13 1.35 -2.98
N GLN A 14 23.80 1.08 -4.11
CA GLN A 14 23.47 1.75 -5.37
C GLN A 14 22.44 1.04 -6.26
N SER A 15 22.19 -0.27 -6.07
CA SER A 15 21.27 -1.02 -6.95
C SER A 15 19.78 -0.85 -6.65
N THR A 16 19.42 -0.46 -5.43
CA THR A 16 18.01 -0.34 -5.02
C THR A 16 17.36 0.99 -5.43
N THR A 17 18.12 2.07 -5.54
CA THR A 17 17.58 3.40 -5.91
C THR A 17 17.19 3.48 -7.39
N THR A 18 17.96 2.81 -8.27
CA THR A 18 17.68 2.77 -9.72
C THR A 18 16.46 1.92 -10.08
N MET A 19 16.15 0.90 -9.28
CA MET A 19 14.98 0.03 -9.52
C MET A 19 13.66 0.72 -9.14
N ARG A 20 13.67 1.60 -8.12
CA ARG A 20 12.49 2.33 -7.64
C ARG A 20 12.01 3.42 -8.62
N LEU A 21 12.94 4.14 -9.24
CA LEU A 21 12.62 5.11 -10.29
C LEU A 21 12.04 4.43 -11.54
N ARG A 22 12.47 3.19 -11.87
CA ARG A 22 11.98 2.44 -13.02
C ARG A 22 10.50 2.03 -12.90
N LEU A 23 10.01 1.59 -11.75
CA LEU A 23 8.62 1.11 -11.63
C LEU A 23 7.60 2.25 -11.78
N VAL A 24 7.84 3.40 -11.15
CA VAL A 24 6.97 4.58 -11.27
C VAL A 24 7.02 5.14 -12.68
N HIS A 25 8.23 5.26 -13.26
CA HIS A 25 8.38 5.74 -14.62
C HIS A 25 7.81 4.77 -15.66
N THR A 26 8.00 3.45 -15.49
CA THR A 26 7.40 2.44 -16.39
C THR A 26 5.89 2.43 -16.31
N LEU A 27 5.29 2.51 -15.11
CA LEU A 27 3.83 2.55 -14.95
C LEU A 27 3.23 3.84 -15.54
N SER A 28 3.85 4.99 -15.25
CA SER A 28 3.44 6.28 -15.82
C SER A 28 3.61 6.31 -17.34
N LEU A 29 4.70 5.73 -17.86
CA LEU A 29 4.98 5.67 -19.30
C LEU A 29 4.03 4.70 -20.02
N LEU A 30 3.69 3.56 -19.41
CA LEU A 30 2.68 2.63 -19.93
C LEU A 30 1.30 3.27 -19.97
N LEU A 31 0.90 3.96 -18.91
CA LEU A 31 -0.39 4.65 -18.84
C LEU A 31 -0.47 5.80 -19.84
N LEU A 32 0.61 6.58 -19.96
CA LEU A 32 0.73 7.66 -20.93
C LEU A 32 0.72 7.10 -22.37
N SER A 33 1.46 6.01 -22.65
CA SER A 33 1.49 5.39 -23.96
C SER A 33 0.15 4.79 -24.35
N ALA A 34 -0.58 4.17 -23.41
CA ALA A 34 -1.92 3.64 -23.65
C ALA A 34 -2.93 4.75 -23.96
N VAL A 35 -2.91 5.86 -23.21
CA VAL A 35 -3.78 7.02 -23.48
C VAL A 35 -3.41 7.67 -24.80
N LEU A 36 -2.12 7.86 -25.09
CA LEU A 36 -1.66 8.42 -26.35
C LEU A 36 -2.09 7.55 -27.55
N LEU A 37 -1.94 6.23 -27.43
CA LEU A 37 -2.36 5.28 -28.47
C LEU A 37 -3.88 5.34 -28.68
N ALA A 38 -4.66 5.40 -27.62
CA ALA A 38 -6.12 5.51 -27.70
C ALA A 38 -6.56 6.83 -28.37
N VAL A 39 -5.92 7.95 -28.02
CA VAL A 39 -6.19 9.26 -28.62
C VAL A 39 -5.83 9.28 -30.11
N LEU A 40 -4.65 8.73 -30.47
CA LEU A 40 -4.22 8.64 -31.88
C LEU A 40 -5.13 7.71 -32.69
N ALA A 41 -5.52 6.54 -32.14
CA ALA A 41 -6.44 5.62 -32.79
C ALA A 41 -7.81 6.25 -33.00
N MET A 42 -8.36 6.91 -31.98
CA MET A 42 -9.65 7.61 -32.07
C MET A 42 -9.59 8.74 -33.08
N GLY A 43 -8.51 9.55 -33.06
CA GLY A 43 -8.28 10.63 -34.04
C GLY A 43 -8.19 10.11 -35.46
N ALA A 44 -7.47 9.01 -35.69
CA ALA A 44 -7.32 8.37 -36.99
C ALA A 44 -8.67 7.84 -37.52
N VAL A 45 -9.44 7.15 -36.68
CA VAL A 45 -10.77 6.61 -37.04
C VAL A 45 -11.74 7.75 -37.35
N THR A 46 -11.73 8.81 -36.55
CA THR A 46 -12.60 9.98 -36.77
C THR A 46 -12.22 10.70 -38.06
N ALA A 47 -10.94 10.94 -38.33
CA ALA A 47 -10.46 11.56 -39.54
C ALA A 47 -10.78 10.72 -40.79
N TRP A 48 -10.60 9.39 -40.71
CA TRP A 48 -10.93 8.45 -41.77
C TRP A 48 -12.46 8.42 -42.07
N ASN A 49 -13.28 8.37 -41.03
CA ASN A 49 -14.73 8.36 -41.14
C ASN A 49 -15.26 9.69 -41.71
N LEU A 50 -14.68 10.83 -41.26
CA LEU A 50 -15.05 12.16 -41.76
C LEU A 50 -14.71 12.28 -43.25
N ARG A 51 -13.49 11.85 -43.65
CA ARG A 51 -13.04 11.92 -45.04
C ARG A 51 -13.90 11.07 -46.00
N ASN A 52 -14.20 9.85 -45.60
CA ASN A 52 -14.96 8.93 -46.44
C ASN A 52 -16.48 9.22 -46.39
N GLY A 53 -17.02 9.43 -45.20
CA GLY A 53 -18.45 9.71 -45.03
C GLY A 53 -18.91 11.03 -45.66
N PHE A 54 -18.03 12.05 -45.64
CA PHE A 54 -18.36 13.33 -46.26
C PHE A 54 -18.38 13.25 -47.79
N ALA A 55 -17.41 12.52 -48.37
CA ALA A 55 -17.39 12.28 -49.83
C ALA A 55 -18.62 11.50 -50.29
N ASP A 56 -19.01 10.47 -49.58
CA ASP A 56 -20.21 9.66 -49.89
C ASP A 56 -21.51 10.49 -49.76
N TYR A 57 -21.59 11.36 -48.72
CA TYR A 57 -22.72 12.27 -48.53
C TYR A 57 -22.87 13.25 -49.67
N LEU A 58 -21.77 13.87 -50.13
CA LEU A 58 -21.83 14.80 -51.28
C LEU A 58 -22.27 14.09 -52.55
N VAL A 59 -21.77 12.89 -52.82
CA VAL A 59 -22.18 12.09 -53.97
C VAL A 59 -23.68 11.72 -53.90
N ALA A 60 -24.16 11.28 -52.72
CA ALA A 60 -25.58 10.95 -52.52
C ALA A 60 -26.49 12.14 -52.78
N ARG A 61 -26.11 13.32 -52.26
CA ARG A 61 -26.84 14.59 -52.46
C ARG A 61 -26.91 14.99 -53.94
N ASP A 62 -25.80 14.88 -54.66
CA ASP A 62 -25.76 15.20 -56.08
C ASP A 62 -26.60 14.24 -56.94
N VAL A 63 -26.62 12.95 -56.56
CA VAL A 63 -27.49 11.94 -57.22
C VAL A 63 -28.97 12.23 -56.97
N GLU A 64 -29.34 12.60 -55.76
CA GLU A 64 -30.72 13.01 -55.42
C GLU A 64 -31.14 14.27 -56.18
N ARG A 65 -30.27 15.27 -56.26
CA ARG A 65 -30.51 16.49 -57.08
C ARG A 65 -30.70 16.18 -58.56
N LEU A 66 -29.93 15.23 -59.11
CA LEU A 66 -30.10 14.81 -60.51
C LEU A 66 -31.47 14.16 -60.76
N GLU A 67 -31.96 13.37 -59.78
CA GLU A 67 -33.28 12.76 -59.84
C GLU A 67 -34.40 13.78 -59.78
N GLN A 68 -34.29 14.75 -58.85
CA GLN A 68 -35.22 15.88 -58.74
C GLN A 68 -35.22 16.76 -60.01
N PHE A 69 -34.03 17.02 -60.57
CA PHE A 69 -33.87 17.74 -61.80
C PHE A 69 -34.53 17.00 -63.02
N ALA A 70 -34.28 15.68 -63.12
CA ALA A 70 -34.88 14.86 -64.16
C ALA A 70 -36.42 14.85 -64.08
N ALA A 71 -36.97 14.77 -62.86
CA ALA A 71 -38.41 14.90 -62.64
C ALA A 71 -38.97 16.29 -63.01
N PHE A 72 -38.23 17.33 -62.60
CA PHE A 72 -38.61 18.75 -62.97
C PHE A 72 -38.63 18.94 -64.45
N VAL A 73 -37.63 18.49 -65.23
CA VAL A 73 -37.59 18.57 -66.66
C VAL A 73 -38.75 17.81 -67.29
N GLY A 74 -39.08 16.60 -66.81
CA GLY A 74 -40.20 15.81 -67.21
C GLY A 74 -41.54 16.55 -67.07
N GLN A 75 -41.78 17.16 -65.92
CA GLN A 75 -42.97 17.96 -65.65
C GLN A 75 -43.02 19.20 -66.57
N SER A 76 -41.93 19.93 -66.77
CA SER A 76 -41.87 21.11 -67.64
C SER A 76 -42.09 20.74 -69.09
N ALA A 77 -41.59 19.61 -69.57
CA ALA A 77 -41.82 19.08 -70.89
C ALA A 77 -43.29 18.66 -71.11
N GLU A 78 -43.94 18.12 -70.12
CA GLU A 78 -45.35 17.76 -70.14
C GLU A 78 -46.24 19.01 -70.33
N GLN A 79 -45.90 20.10 -69.62
CA GLN A 79 -46.61 21.41 -69.78
C GLN A 79 -46.38 22.07 -71.12
N ALA A 80 -45.19 21.86 -71.70
CA ALA A 80 -44.83 22.44 -73.01
C ALA A 80 -45.29 21.63 -74.24
N GLY A 81 -45.90 20.45 -74.02
CA GLY A 81 -46.34 19.60 -75.10
C GLY A 81 -45.30 18.61 -75.63
N GLY A 82 -44.18 18.40 -74.89
CA GLY A 82 -43.09 17.49 -75.20
C GLY A 82 -41.73 18.17 -75.23
N LEU A 83 -40.66 17.35 -75.08
CA LEU A 83 -39.27 17.83 -75.04
C LEU A 83 -38.90 18.61 -76.36
N GLN A 84 -39.46 18.16 -77.47
CA GLN A 84 -39.17 18.82 -78.76
C GLN A 84 -39.85 20.20 -78.87
N ALA A 85 -41.08 20.34 -78.41
CA ALA A 85 -41.80 21.59 -78.34
C ALA A 85 -41.11 22.59 -77.37
N MET A 86 -40.56 22.04 -76.27
CA MET A 86 -39.80 22.87 -75.33
C MET A 86 -38.52 23.45 -75.95
N ARG A 87 -37.84 22.65 -76.82
CA ARG A 87 -36.63 23.07 -77.54
C ARG A 87 -36.94 24.13 -78.63
N GLU A 88 -38.02 23.91 -79.39
CA GLU A 88 -38.48 24.83 -80.42
C GLU A 88 -38.96 26.14 -79.80
N GLY A 89 -39.46 26.12 -78.57
CA GLY A 89 -39.82 27.30 -77.78
C GLY A 89 -38.65 28.09 -77.22
N GLY A 90 -37.41 27.68 -77.49
CA GLY A 90 -36.20 28.41 -77.09
C GLY A 90 -35.74 28.19 -75.65
N LEU A 91 -36.33 27.25 -74.96
CA LEU A 91 -35.83 26.86 -73.59
C LEU A 91 -34.54 26.01 -73.71
N ASP A 92 -33.48 26.57 -73.19
CA ASP A 92 -32.13 25.94 -73.06
C ASP A 92 -31.99 25.27 -71.70
N ILE A 93 -31.10 24.33 -71.63
CA ILE A 93 -30.77 23.60 -70.35
C ILE A 93 -30.34 24.57 -69.25
N ARG A 94 -29.74 25.69 -69.60
CA ARG A 94 -29.33 26.72 -68.62
C ARG A 94 -30.58 27.41 -68.03
N GLY A 95 -31.54 27.75 -68.85
CA GLY A 95 -32.80 28.32 -68.36
C GLY A 95 -33.57 27.35 -67.48
N LEU A 96 -33.55 26.04 -67.80
CA LEU A 96 -34.15 25.00 -66.99
C LEU A 96 -33.40 24.82 -65.63
N MET A 97 -32.09 24.91 -65.67
CA MET A 97 -31.27 24.84 -64.43
C MET A 97 -31.52 26.09 -63.56
N ASP A 98 -31.59 27.23 -64.10
CA ASP A 98 -31.91 28.48 -63.38
C ASP A 98 -33.32 28.43 -62.76
N GLN A 99 -34.31 27.92 -63.47
CA GLN A 99 -35.66 27.71 -62.93
C GLN A 99 -35.68 26.63 -61.83
N PHE A 100 -34.94 25.56 -62.02
CA PHE A 100 -34.80 24.52 -60.99
C PHE A 100 -34.11 25.08 -59.77
N ALA A 101 -33.02 25.84 -59.93
CA ALA A 101 -32.28 26.45 -58.79
C ALA A 101 -33.19 27.41 -58.01
N LEU A 102 -33.97 28.24 -58.71
CA LEU A 102 -34.95 29.15 -58.11
C LEU A 102 -36.03 28.41 -57.30
N ARG A 103 -36.48 27.26 -57.80
CA ARG A 103 -37.44 26.39 -57.09
C ARG A 103 -36.86 25.74 -55.82
N GLU A 104 -35.58 25.40 -55.84
CA GLU A 104 -34.82 24.84 -54.71
C GLU A 104 -34.36 25.98 -53.76
N GLY A 105 -34.63 27.23 -53.98
CA GLY A 105 -34.20 28.38 -53.18
C GLY A 105 -32.68 28.67 -53.29
N ILE A 106 -32.07 28.20 -54.38
CA ILE A 106 -30.64 28.41 -54.68
C ILE A 106 -30.54 29.63 -55.64
N ARG A 107 -29.59 30.49 -55.33
CA ARG A 107 -29.36 31.63 -56.26
C ARG A 107 -28.86 31.08 -57.61
N PRO A 108 -29.53 31.50 -58.75
CA PRO A 108 -29.08 31.07 -60.07
C PRO A 108 -27.64 31.54 -60.34
N SER A 109 -26.86 30.65 -60.97
CA SER A 109 -25.43 30.88 -61.27
C SER A 109 -25.20 32.00 -62.30
N HIS A 110 -26.26 32.47 -62.95
CA HIS A 110 -26.20 33.50 -64.03
C HIS A 110 -27.08 34.70 -63.70
N PRO A 111 -26.64 35.92 -63.97
CA PRO A 111 -27.50 37.10 -63.86
C PRO A 111 -28.66 37.04 -64.89
N PRO A 112 -29.85 37.52 -64.52
CA PRO A 112 -31.01 37.45 -65.37
C PRO A 112 -30.75 38.11 -66.74
N PRO A 113 -31.40 37.64 -67.82
CA PRO A 113 -31.24 38.23 -69.17
C PRO A 113 -31.70 39.67 -69.19
N GLY A 114 -30.76 40.60 -69.21
CA GLY A 114 -30.96 42.06 -69.19
C GLY A 114 -29.83 42.83 -68.54
N GLU A 115 -29.09 42.24 -67.61
CA GLU A 115 -27.94 42.85 -66.93
C GLU A 115 -26.60 42.24 -67.41
N ARG A 116 -26.35 42.29 -68.72
CA ARG A 116 -25.03 41.88 -69.21
C ARG A 116 -24.10 43.09 -69.26
N PRO A 117 -23.08 43.18 -68.39
CA PRO A 117 -21.90 43.99 -68.73
C PRO A 117 -21.26 43.33 -69.92
N GLY A 118 -20.98 44.12 -70.98
CA GLY A 118 -20.45 43.65 -72.28
C GLY A 118 -19.27 42.72 -72.12
N PHE A 119 -19.50 41.47 -72.40
CA PHE A 119 -18.43 40.48 -72.48
C PHE A 119 -17.70 40.62 -73.76
N GLY A 120 -16.45 41.09 -73.72
CA GLY A 120 -15.49 40.90 -74.81
C GLY A 120 -15.28 39.42 -75.11
N PRO A 121 -14.66 39.02 -76.23
CA PRO A 121 -14.51 37.67 -76.66
C PRO A 121 -13.81 36.84 -75.53
N PHE A 122 -14.43 35.69 -75.19
CA PHE A 122 -13.95 34.75 -74.19
C PHE A 122 -12.47 34.41 -74.44
N ARG A 123 -11.60 34.83 -73.56
CA ARG A 123 -10.18 34.44 -73.53
C ARG A 123 -10.08 33.32 -72.54
N PRO A 124 -9.76 32.09 -72.98
CA PRO A 124 -9.56 31.01 -72.02
C PRO A 124 -8.39 31.39 -71.08
N PRO A 125 -8.47 31.02 -69.78
CA PRO A 125 -7.37 31.25 -68.83
C PRO A 125 -6.09 30.63 -69.37
N ALA A 126 -4.98 31.36 -69.30
CA ALA A 126 -3.67 30.92 -69.81
C ALA A 126 -3.05 29.71 -69.13
N ASP A 127 -3.63 29.27 -68.03
CA ASP A 127 -3.15 28.19 -67.20
C ASP A 127 -3.94 26.86 -67.30
N GLY A 128 -4.83 26.74 -68.30
CA GLY A 128 -5.54 25.51 -68.62
C GLY A 128 -6.44 24.99 -67.45
N ARG A 129 -6.65 25.81 -66.42
CA ARG A 129 -7.57 25.46 -65.33
C ARG A 129 -9.00 25.77 -65.82
N PRO A 130 -9.96 24.81 -65.56
CA PRO A 130 -11.35 25.11 -65.76
C PRO A 130 -11.74 26.32 -64.91
N PRO A 131 -12.64 27.24 -65.39
CA PRO A 131 -13.13 28.35 -64.57
C PRO A 131 -13.62 27.79 -63.25
N HIS A 132 -13.26 28.47 -62.16
CA HIS A 132 -13.55 28.02 -60.78
C HIS A 132 -15.05 27.71 -60.70
N ALA A 133 -15.36 26.39 -60.57
CA ALA A 133 -16.71 25.93 -60.31
C ALA A 133 -17.07 26.38 -58.90
N GLY A 134 -17.94 27.40 -58.79
CA GLY A 134 -18.54 27.76 -57.49
C GLY A 134 -19.34 26.57 -56.91
N PRO A 135 -19.88 26.70 -55.70
CA PRO A 135 -20.65 25.64 -55.04
C PRO A 135 -21.83 25.08 -55.86
N ASP A 136 -22.15 25.70 -56.99
CA ASP A 136 -23.24 25.31 -57.91
C ASP A 136 -22.76 24.63 -59.18
N ALA A 137 -21.57 24.07 -59.25
CA ALA A 137 -21.05 23.33 -60.41
C ALA A 137 -21.93 22.13 -60.86
N PHE A 138 -23.01 21.83 -60.12
CA PHE A 138 -23.97 20.80 -60.48
C PHE A 138 -24.48 20.99 -61.91
N GLY A 139 -24.91 22.22 -62.32
CA GLY A 139 -25.44 22.52 -63.65
C GLY A 139 -24.42 22.33 -64.77
N GLU A 140 -23.14 22.59 -64.55
CA GLU A 140 -22.06 22.39 -65.54
C GLU A 140 -21.72 20.93 -65.81
N ARG A 141 -22.10 20.02 -64.86
CA ARG A 141 -21.81 18.58 -64.90
C ARG A 141 -22.97 17.75 -65.41
N VAL A 142 -24.14 18.35 -65.60
CA VAL A 142 -25.38 17.70 -66.08
C VAL A 142 -25.61 17.91 -67.50
N TRP A 143 -25.84 16.85 -68.26
CA TRP A 143 -26.29 16.91 -69.66
C TRP A 143 -27.42 15.89 -69.88
N MET A 144 -28.21 16.16 -70.97
CA MET A 144 -29.30 15.25 -71.31
C MET A 144 -29.08 14.59 -72.66
N VAL A 145 -29.41 13.31 -72.71
CA VAL A 145 -29.23 12.49 -73.90
C VAL A 145 -30.56 11.84 -74.24
N GLN A 146 -30.90 11.86 -75.55
CA GLN A 146 -32.05 11.18 -76.03
C GLN A 146 -31.81 9.67 -76.10
N LEU A 147 -32.87 8.84 -76.20
CA LEU A 147 -32.75 7.41 -76.23
C LEU A 147 -31.91 6.89 -77.40
N ASP A 148 -31.79 7.63 -78.51
CA ASP A 148 -30.94 7.35 -79.68
C ASP A 148 -29.45 7.68 -79.45
N GLY A 149 -29.09 8.17 -78.27
CA GLY A 149 -27.73 8.56 -77.91
C GLY A 149 -27.33 10.00 -78.32
N LYS A 150 -28.17 10.75 -78.97
CA LYS A 150 -27.90 12.16 -79.32
C LYS A 150 -28.03 13.02 -78.11
N THR A 151 -27.07 13.97 -77.93
CA THR A 151 -27.11 14.96 -76.87
C THR A 151 -28.22 16.00 -77.18
N LEU A 152 -29.20 16.09 -76.27
CA LEU A 152 -30.26 17.07 -76.38
C LEU A 152 -29.81 18.44 -75.88
N TRP A 153 -29.19 18.45 -74.71
CA TRP A 153 -28.73 19.67 -74.06
C TRP A 153 -27.42 19.37 -73.25
N GLY A 154 -26.55 20.38 -73.15
CA GLY A 154 -25.28 20.32 -72.46
C GLY A 154 -24.14 19.78 -73.31
N ALA A 155 -22.95 19.99 -72.91
CA ALA A 155 -21.79 19.43 -73.60
C ALA A 155 -21.49 17.99 -73.00
N ALA A 156 -21.39 17.00 -73.91
CA ALA A 156 -20.93 15.69 -73.52
C ALA A 156 -19.49 15.84 -73.05
N LEU A 157 -19.29 15.79 -71.75
CA LEU A 157 -17.95 15.78 -71.17
C LEU A 157 -17.28 14.42 -71.48
N THR A 158 -16.02 14.49 -71.89
CA THR A 158 -15.21 13.25 -72.20
C THR A 158 -15.11 12.33 -71.02
N PRO A 159 -15.13 11.00 -71.23
CA PRO A 159 -15.36 9.98 -70.16
C PRO A 159 -14.23 9.76 -69.16
N ASP A 160 -13.28 10.64 -69.04
CA ASP A 160 -11.99 10.31 -68.37
C ASP A 160 -11.95 10.50 -66.85
N ARG A 161 -13.07 10.88 -66.20
CA ARG A 161 -12.99 11.26 -64.77
C ARG A 161 -14.17 10.90 -63.85
N GLY A 162 -14.73 9.71 -63.94
CA GLY A 162 -15.65 9.27 -62.88
C GLY A 162 -16.78 8.33 -63.31
N ALA A 163 -17.44 7.66 -62.34
CA ALA A 163 -18.61 6.82 -62.61
C ALA A 163 -19.78 7.68 -63.08
N LEU A 164 -20.33 7.32 -64.23
CA LEU A 164 -21.51 7.96 -64.84
C LEU A 164 -22.76 7.60 -64.04
N VAL A 165 -23.56 8.60 -63.67
CA VAL A 165 -24.90 8.44 -63.11
C VAL A 165 -25.93 8.84 -64.15
N GLU A 166 -26.93 8.00 -64.35
CA GLU A 166 -28.04 8.26 -65.29
C GLU A 166 -29.37 8.24 -64.51
N ARG A 167 -30.25 9.21 -64.81
CA ARG A 167 -31.62 9.23 -64.30
C ARG A 167 -32.60 9.38 -65.41
N PRO A 168 -33.71 8.63 -65.41
CA PRO A 168 -34.73 8.70 -66.51
C PRO A 168 -35.51 9.98 -66.38
N VAL A 169 -35.67 10.64 -67.55
CA VAL A 169 -36.61 11.76 -67.72
C VAL A 169 -37.89 11.19 -68.39
N ARG A 170 -38.98 11.28 -67.67
CA ARG A 170 -40.25 10.71 -68.06
C ARG A 170 -41.25 11.84 -68.36
N VAL A 171 -41.93 11.73 -69.48
CA VAL A 171 -43.03 12.66 -69.88
C VAL A 171 -44.30 11.82 -70.04
N ARG A 172 -45.36 12.10 -69.30
CA ARG A 172 -46.61 11.31 -69.24
C ARG A 172 -46.36 9.80 -68.94
N GLY A 173 -45.32 9.49 -68.15
CA GLY A 173 -44.97 8.13 -67.81
C GLY A 173 -44.03 7.40 -68.77
N GLU A 174 -43.89 7.90 -70.00
CA GLU A 174 -42.97 7.34 -71.00
C GLU A 174 -41.53 7.89 -70.83
N LEU A 175 -40.55 7.03 -71.02
CA LEU A 175 -39.13 7.35 -70.95
C LEU A 175 -38.77 8.10 -72.28
N VAL A 176 -38.34 9.36 -72.14
CA VAL A 176 -38.08 10.20 -73.34
C VAL A 176 -36.59 10.59 -73.44
N ALA A 177 -35.88 10.73 -72.32
CA ALA A 177 -34.49 11.09 -72.28
C ALA A 177 -33.84 10.59 -71.01
N LEU A 178 -32.49 10.64 -70.95
CA LEU A 178 -31.68 10.36 -69.78
C LEU A 178 -30.92 11.66 -69.35
N ALA A 179 -31.09 12.02 -68.10
CA ALA A 179 -30.21 13.03 -67.46
C ALA A 179 -28.95 12.31 -66.96
N ARG A 180 -27.81 12.82 -67.37
CA ARG A 180 -26.48 12.23 -67.09
C ARG A 180 -25.62 13.18 -66.29
N MET A 181 -24.83 12.63 -65.35
CA MET A 181 -23.88 13.39 -64.55
C MET A 181 -22.66 12.53 -64.20
N PHE A 182 -21.47 13.08 -64.19
CA PHE A 182 -20.29 12.43 -63.64
C PHE A 182 -20.19 12.65 -62.13
N LYS A 183 -19.96 11.55 -61.39
CA LYS A 183 -19.65 11.69 -59.95
C LYS A 183 -18.34 12.43 -59.77
N LEU A 184 -18.32 13.47 -58.98
CA LEU A 184 -17.09 14.14 -58.57
C LEU A 184 -16.31 13.23 -57.61
N ARG A 185 -15.08 12.95 -57.97
CA ARG A 185 -14.18 12.11 -57.14
C ARG A 185 -13.23 12.93 -56.25
N VAL A 186 -13.25 14.26 -56.36
CA VAL A 186 -12.32 15.15 -55.65
C VAL A 186 -13.11 16.27 -55.00
N VAL A 187 -12.96 16.37 -53.68
CA VAL A 187 -13.35 17.54 -52.87
C VAL A 187 -12.41 18.68 -53.29
N SER A 188 -12.91 19.64 -54.04
CA SER A 188 -12.04 20.63 -54.68
C SER A 188 -12.44 22.08 -54.40
N ASP A 189 -13.28 22.37 -53.42
CA ASP A 189 -13.67 23.72 -53.11
C ASP A 189 -13.09 24.20 -51.78
N ASP A 190 -12.67 25.46 -51.76
CA ASP A 190 -12.11 26.21 -50.62
C ASP A 190 -12.98 26.12 -49.33
N ILE A 191 -14.30 25.94 -49.53
CA ILE A 191 -15.27 25.81 -48.41
C ILE A 191 -15.14 24.45 -47.73
N ASP A 192 -15.00 23.38 -48.51
CA ASP A 192 -14.82 22.02 -48.00
C ASP A 192 -13.48 21.85 -47.28
N ALA A 193 -12.43 22.50 -47.82
CA ALA A 193 -11.12 22.52 -47.16
C ALA A 193 -11.15 23.30 -45.83
N LYS A 194 -11.87 24.41 -45.73
CA LYS A 194 -12.04 25.15 -44.48
C LYS A 194 -12.83 24.35 -43.45
N PHE A 195 -13.88 23.65 -43.86
CA PHE A 195 -14.65 22.78 -42.98
C PHE A 195 -13.80 21.62 -42.42
N LEU A 196 -13.06 20.92 -43.29
CA LEU A 196 -12.14 19.86 -42.87
C LEU A 196 -11.07 20.37 -41.90
N ASN A 197 -10.45 21.52 -42.19
CA ASN A 197 -9.46 22.13 -41.31
C ASN A 197 -10.04 22.52 -39.95
N ALA A 198 -11.27 23.02 -39.89
CA ALA A 198 -11.96 23.32 -38.64
C ALA A 198 -12.21 22.03 -37.83
N GLN A 199 -12.61 20.93 -38.46
CA GLN A 199 -12.81 19.63 -37.82
C GLN A 199 -11.49 19.04 -37.32
N TYR A 200 -10.41 19.10 -38.13
CA TYR A 200 -9.08 18.65 -37.68
C TYR A 200 -8.59 19.49 -36.51
N GLY A 201 -8.81 20.81 -36.51
CA GLY A 201 -8.51 21.70 -35.39
C GLY A 201 -9.23 21.27 -34.10
N GLY A 202 -10.51 20.92 -34.23
CA GLY A 202 -11.30 20.38 -33.12
C GLY A 202 -10.76 19.05 -32.58
N ILE A 203 -10.43 18.11 -33.48
CA ILE A 203 -9.84 16.81 -33.10
C ILE A 203 -8.49 16.99 -32.35
N VAL A 204 -7.62 17.85 -32.87
CA VAL A 204 -6.33 18.17 -32.26
C VAL A 204 -6.54 18.85 -30.90
N GLY A 205 -7.49 19.76 -30.77
CA GLY A 205 -7.83 20.42 -29.52
C GLY A 205 -8.29 19.41 -28.42
N VAL A 206 -9.19 18.51 -28.79
CA VAL A 206 -9.65 17.44 -27.88
C VAL A 206 -8.51 16.50 -27.50
N ALA A 207 -7.66 16.11 -28.45
CA ALA A 207 -6.50 15.27 -28.21
C ALA A 207 -5.52 15.92 -27.22
N LEU A 208 -5.25 17.20 -27.37
CA LEU A 208 -4.40 17.98 -26.47
C LEU A 208 -5.01 18.08 -25.05
N ALA A 209 -6.31 18.34 -24.95
CA ALA A 209 -7.02 18.40 -23.69
C ALA A 209 -6.96 17.05 -22.94
N LEU A 210 -7.17 15.93 -23.65
CA LEU A 210 -7.06 14.59 -23.09
C LEU A 210 -5.63 14.26 -22.64
N LEU A 211 -4.62 14.69 -23.41
CA LEU A 211 -3.22 14.51 -23.03
C LEU A 211 -2.88 15.27 -21.74
N VAL A 212 -3.31 16.52 -21.61
CA VAL A 212 -3.11 17.32 -20.39
C VAL A 212 -3.83 16.68 -19.20
N LEU A 213 -5.05 16.19 -19.39
CA LEU A 213 -5.81 15.50 -18.35
C LEU A 213 -5.11 14.20 -17.92
N ALA A 214 -4.57 13.44 -18.88
CA ALA A 214 -3.81 12.21 -18.59
C ALA A 214 -2.52 12.50 -17.78
N LEU A 215 -1.78 13.55 -18.16
CA LEU A 215 -0.59 13.97 -17.42
C LEU A 215 -0.92 14.44 -16.00
N ALA A 216 -1.97 15.24 -15.86
CA ALA A 216 -2.44 15.72 -14.56
C ALA A 216 -2.90 14.56 -13.66
N SER A 217 -3.65 13.59 -14.20
CA SER A 217 -4.10 12.41 -13.47
C SER A 217 -2.92 11.51 -13.06
N ALA A 218 -1.96 11.27 -13.94
CA ALA A 218 -0.74 10.51 -13.65
C ALA A 218 0.09 11.17 -12.54
N TRP A 219 0.27 12.49 -12.60
CA TRP A 219 0.95 13.27 -11.56
C TRP A 219 0.20 13.19 -10.21
N TRP A 220 -1.13 13.31 -10.24
CA TRP A 220 -1.96 13.21 -9.05
C TRP A 220 -1.88 11.83 -8.39
N VAL A 221 -1.98 10.74 -9.19
CA VAL A 221 -1.83 9.35 -8.72
C VAL A 221 -0.44 9.13 -8.12
N ALA A 222 0.63 9.57 -8.82
CA ALA A 222 2.00 9.43 -8.34
C ALA A 222 2.19 10.12 -6.97
N ARG A 223 1.63 11.34 -6.81
CA ARG A 223 1.75 12.11 -5.57
C ARG A 223 0.86 11.56 -4.45
N ARG A 224 -0.35 11.10 -4.81
CA ARG A 224 -1.36 10.65 -3.85
C ARG A 224 -1.11 9.24 -3.32
N TRP A 225 -0.55 8.34 -4.15
CA TRP A 225 -0.45 6.91 -3.83
C TRP A 225 1.00 6.42 -3.81
N VAL A 226 1.78 6.73 -4.82
CA VAL A 226 3.12 6.14 -4.98
C VAL A 226 4.13 6.70 -3.99
N ARG A 227 4.19 8.02 -3.82
CA ARG A 227 5.14 8.65 -2.88
C ARG A 227 4.95 8.19 -1.43
N PRO A 228 3.73 8.13 -0.88
CA PRO A 228 3.52 7.62 0.47
C PRO A 228 3.95 6.17 0.67
N LEU A 229 3.68 5.30 -0.33
CA LEU A 229 4.11 3.90 -0.29
C LEU A 229 5.63 3.76 -0.30
N LEU A 230 6.33 4.56 -1.11
CA LEU A 230 7.80 4.59 -1.11
C LEU A 230 8.35 5.08 0.23
N ALA A 231 7.73 6.11 0.84
CA ALA A 231 8.12 6.57 2.16
C ALA A 231 7.91 5.49 3.24
N ALA A 232 6.80 4.75 3.19
CA ALA A 232 6.53 3.63 4.08
C ALA A 232 7.57 2.50 3.91
N GLN A 233 7.92 2.17 2.67
CA GLN A 233 8.96 1.17 2.37
C GLN A 233 10.33 1.61 2.89
N GLU A 234 10.72 2.86 2.68
CA GLU A 234 11.99 3.39 3.18
C GLU A 234 12.04 3.39 4.72
N ALA A 235 10.95 3.83 5.37
CA ALA A 235 10.84 3.77 6.82
C ALA A 235 11.00 2.35 7.35
N THR A 236 10.36 1.36 6.72
CA THR A 236 10.48 -0.06 7.10
C THR A 236 11.92 -0.57 6.97
N LEU A 237 12.64 -0.18 5.90
CA LEU A 237 14.05 -0.54 5.73
C LEU A 237 14.93 0.08 6.81
N ARG A 238 14.72 1.35 7.16
CA ARG A 238 15.46 2.03 8.23
C ARG A 238 15.18 1.40 9.60
N ILE A 239 13.92 1.02 9.86
CA ILE A 239 13.54 0.27 11.08
C ILE A 239 14.28 -1.07 11.13
N ALA A 240 14.36 -1.81 10.01
CA ALA A 240 15.11 -3.07 9.92
C ALA A 240 16.63 -2.89 10.16
N GLN A 241 17.17 -1.69 9.92
CA GLN A 241 18.56 -1.33 10.22
C GLN A 241 18.77 -0.85 11.67
N GLY A 242 17.71 -0.86 12.49
CA GLY A 242 17.77 -0.44 13.89
C GLY A 242 17.48 1.04 14.14
N GLU A 243 17.05 1.79 13.12
CA GLU A 243 16.68 3.20 13.27
C GLU A 243 15.22 3.33 13.73
N PHE A 244 14.94 3.01 14.98
CA PHE A 244 13.57 3.00 15.52
C PHE A 244 12.97 4.40 15.78
N ALA A 245 13.77 5.47 15.63
CA ALA A 245 13.28 6.85 15.77
C ALA A 245 12.52 7.37 14.55
N VAL A 246 12.52 6.62 13.43
CA VAL A 246 11.81 6.99 12.21
C VAL A 246 10.31 7.11 12.48
N ARG A 247 9.70 8.23 12.00
CA ARG A 247 8.26 8.45 12.08
C ARG A 247 7.73 8.92 10.72
N LEU A 248 6.66 8.28 10.29
CA LEU A 248 5.86 8.69 9.14
C LEU A 248 4.78 9.67 9.60
N ASN A 249 4.42 10.62 8.74
CA ASN A 249 3.33 11.54 9.05
C ASN A 249 1.97 10.94 8.58
N PRO A 250 1.11 10.45 9.48
CA PRO A 250 -0.16 9.78 9.14
C PRO A 250 -1.29 10.80 9.00
N SER A 251 -1.10 11.91 8.26
CA SER A 251 -2.13 12.94 8.06
C SER A 251 -3.35 12.45 7.25
N ARG A 252 -3.32 11.19 6.76
CA ARG A 252 -4.37 10.58 5.94
C ARG A 252 -5.28 9.70 6.78
N THR A 253 -6.55 9.60 6.35
CA THR A 253 -7.60 8.79 6.98
C THR A 253 -7.98 7.55 6.15
N ASP A 254 -7.18 7.21 5.14
CA ASP A 254 -7.33 6.03 4.29
C ASP A 254 -6.42 4.87 4.73
N GLU A 255 -6.46 3.76 3.99
CA GLU A 255 -5.68 2.54 4.25
C GLU A 255 -4.17 2.78 4.28
N ILE A 256 -3.68 3.76 3.49
CA ILE A 256 -2.28 4.16 3.51
C ILE A 256 -1.95 4.89 4.81
N GLY A 257 -2.87 5.71 5.31
CA GLY A 257 -2.74 6.34 6.63
C GLY A 257 -2.71 5.31 7.76
N ASP A 258 -3.56 4.27 7.69
CA ASP A 258 -3.55 3.15 8.64
C ASP A 258 -2.22 2.40 8.60
N LEU A 259 -1.71 2.09 7.41
CA LEU A 259 -0.40 1.47 7.23
C LEU A 259 0.72 2.30 7.88
N MET A 260 0.72 3.62 7.69
CA MET A 260 1.71 4.50 8.31
C MET A 260 1.61 4.52 9.85
N ARG A 261 0.37 4.50 10.39
CA ARG A 261 0.13 4.38 11.85
C ARG A 261 0.67 3.07 12.40
N ASN A 262 0.41 1.96 11.71
CA ASN A 262 0.88 0.64 12.11
C ASN A 262 2.42 0.53 12.07
N ILE A 263 3.06 1.10 11.04
CA ILE A 263 4.54 1.17 10.97
C ILE A 263 5.08 2.02 12.12
N ASN A 264 4.46 3.15 12.44
CA ASN A 264 4.88 3.98 13.57
C ASN A 264 4.72 3.25 14.92
N ALA A 265 3.61 2.53 15.12
CA ALA A 265 3.37 1.72 16.31
C ALA A 265 4.43 0.59 16.45
N MET A 266 4.73 -0.10 15.35
CA MET A 266 5.79 -1.11 15.30
C MET A 266 7.16 -0.50 15.64
N ALA A 267 7.51 0.65 15.03
CA ALA A 267 8.77 1.34 15.32
C ALA A 267 8.88 1.75 16.80
N GLN A 268 7.76 2.19 17.40
CA GLN A 268 7.70 2.54 18.82
C GLN A 268 7.88 1.32 19.73
N ALA A 269 7.22 0.20 19.43
CA ALA A 269 7.37 -1.02 20.18
C ALA A 269 8.82 -1.56 20.12
N LEU A 270 9.43 -1.54 18.93
CA LEU A 270 10.82 -1.93 18.75
C LEU A 270 11.80 -1.00 19.48
N ALA A 271 11.55 0.32 19.46
CA ALA A 271 12.35 1.29 20.23
C ALA A 271 12.28 1.03 21.73
N GLN A 272 11.09 0.68 22.25
CA GLN A 272 10.90 0.33 23.66
C GLN A 272 11.65 -0.95 24.03
N LEU A 273 11.54 -1.98 23.19
CA LEU A 273 12.26 -3.25 23.38
C LEU A 273 13.79 -3.05 23.37
N ASP A 274 14.31 -2.27 22.42
CA ASP A 274 15.75 -1.97 22.34
C ASP A 274 16.23 -1.18 23.57
N ALA A 275 15.46 -0.19 24.01
CA ALA A 275 15.77 0.59 25.21
C ALA A 275 15.72 -0.28 26.48
N GLN A 276 14.78 -1.21 26.60
CA GLN A 276 14.71 -2.18 27.68
C GLN A 276 15.92 -3.10 27.67
N ARG A 277 16.26 -3.67 26.51
CA ARG A 277 17.43 -4.52 26.33
C ARG A 277 18.73 -3.81 26.70
N ARG A 278 18.93 -2.57 26.26
CA ARG A 278 20.14 -1.78 26.62
C ARG A 278 20.23 -1.53 28.11
N ARG A 279 19.11 -1.16 28.76
CA ARG A 279 19.06 -0.99 30.21
C ARG A 279 19.42 -2.29 30.91
N TRP A 280 18.82 -3.39 30.53
CA TRP A 280 19.08 -4.71 31.10
C TRP A 280 20.56 -5.10 31.01
N ILE A 281 21.21 -4.89 29.83
CA ILE A 281 22.66 -5.16 29.69
C ILE A 281 23.50 -4.27 30.60
N ALA A 282 23.13 -2.99 30.75
CA ALA A 282 23.83 -2.07 31.63
C ALA A 282 23.72 -2.49 33.10
N ASP A 283 22.50 -2.87 33.53
CA ASP A 283 22.23 -3.31 34.90
C ASP A 283 22.97 -4.61 35.22
N ILE A 284 22.96 -5.60 34.33
CA ILE A 284 23.78 -6.81 34.46
C ILE A 284 25.26 -6.48 34.64
N SER A 285 25.77 -5.55 33.81
CA SER A 285 27.17 -5.16 33.86
C SER A 285 27.53 -4.50 35.20
N HIS A 286 26.62 -3.78 35.79
CA HIS A 286 26.78 -3.18 37.11
C HIS A 286 26.72 -4.24 38.22
N GLU A 287 25.77 -5.17 38.20
CA GLU A 287 25.61 -6.22 39.20
C GLU A 287 26.75 -7.26 39.16
N LEU A 288 27.37 -7.50 38.00
CA LEU A 288 28.58 -8.34 37.89
C LEU A 288 29.86 -7.62 38.32
N ARG A 289 29.95 -6.29 38.07
CA ARG A 289 31.17 -5.51 38.39
C ARG A 289 31.41 -5.41 39.88
N THR A 290 30.37 -5.28 40.68
CA THR A 290 30.45 -5.09 42.14
C THR A 290 31.12 -6.31 42.85
N PRO A 291 30.60 -7.54 42.73
CA PRO A 291 31.24 -8.72 43.38
C PRO A 291 32.64 -9.00 42.81
N LEU A 292 32.85 -8.73 41.51
CA LEU A 292 34.17 -8.90 40.91
C LEU A 292 35.19 -7.89 41.47
N ALA A 293 34.79 -6.65 41.74
CA ALA A 293 35.65 -5.65 42.36
C ALA A 293 35.95 -6.01 43.82
N VAL A 294 34.97 -6.52 44.59
CA VAL A 294 35.18 -7.02 45.96
C VAL A 294 36.16 -8.20 45.95
N LEU A 295 35.90 -9.19 45.09
CA LEU A 295 36.78 -10.36 44.98
C LEU A 295 38.22 -9.97 44.64
N ARG A 296 38.40 -9.04 43.66
CA ARG A 296 39.70 -8.53 43.28
C ARG A 296 40.37 -7.80 44.44
N GLY A 297 39.68 -6.93 45.14
CA GLY A 297 40.22 -6.19 46.29
C GLY A 297 40.61 -7.10 47.42
N GLU A 298 39.82 -8.15 47.73
CA GLU A 298 40.20 -9.14 48.75
C GLU A 298 41.47 -9.94 48.38
N ILE A 299 41.57 -10.34 47.08
CA ILE A 299 42.78 -11.00 46.60
C ILE A 299 43.98 -10.08 46.64
N GLU A 300 43.87 -8.82 46.18
CA GLU A 300 44.95 -7.82 46.23
C GLU A 300 45.41 -7.59 47.69
N ALA A 301 44.47 -7.43 48.64
CA ALA A 301 44.79 -7.30 50.06
C ALA A 301 45.53 -8.50 50.67
N LEU A 302 45.25 -9.69 50.20
CA LEU A 302 45.98 -10.91 50.60
C LEU A 302 47.39 -10.98 49.97
N VAL A 303 47.50 -10.61 48.69
CA VAL A 303 48.77 -10.60 47.95
C VAL A 303 49.74 -9.56 48.54
N ASP A 304 49.23 -8.35 48.84
CA ASP A 304 50.00 -7.23 49.38
C ASP A 304 50.31 -7.39 50.89
N GLY A 305 49.84 -8.47 51.52
CA GLY A 305 50.07 -8.74 52.94
C GLY A 305 49.28 -7.86 53.90
N VAL A 306 48.35 -7.02 53.38
CA VAL A 306 47.50 -6.14 54.20
C VAL A 306 46.49 -6.94 55.01
N ARG A 307 46.03 -8.09 54.46
CA ARG A 307 45.16 -9.03 55.16
C ARG A 307 45.91 -10.39 55.32
N PRO A 308 45.94 -10.91 56.52
CA PRO A 308 46.63 -12.19 56.72
C PRO A 308 45.91 -13.38 56.08
N LEU A 309 46.67 -14.32 55.51
CA LEU A 309 46.11 -15.51 54.86
C LEU A 309 45.60 -16.44 55.96
N GLN A 310 44.34 -16.36 56.31
CA GLN A 310 43.64 -17.15 57.30
C GLN A 310 42.53 -17.97 56.68
N PRO A 311 42.10 -19.11 57.26
CA PRO A 311 40.95 -19.87 56.74
C PRO A 311 39.67 -19.06 56.53
N ALA A 312 39.41 -18.06 57.36
CA ALA A 312 38.28 -17.15 57.24
C ALA A 312 38.35 -16.32 55.97
N ALA A 313 39.50 -15.85 55.51
CA ALA A 313 39.65 -15.11 54.25
C ALA A 313 39.39 -16.04 53.04
N MET A 314 39.80 -17.32 53.10
CA MET A 314 39.49 -18.29 52.04
C MET A 314 38.00 -18.60 51.98
N VAL A 315 37.33 -18.66 53.16
CA VAL A 315 35.85 -18.83 53.20
C VAL A 315 35.14 -17.67 52.56
N SER A 316 35.54 -16.41 52.87
CA SER A 316 34.98 -15.21 52.28
C SER A 316 35.13 -15.18 50.74
N LEU A 317 36.33 -15.48 50.23
CA LEU A 317 36.57 -15.57 48.80
C LEU A 317 35.73 -16.66 48.13
N ARG A 318 35.60 -17.84 48.79
CA ARG A 318 34.76 -18.91 48.28
C ARG A 318 33.27 -18.50 48.19
N GLU A 319 32.78 -17.84 49.22
CA GLU A 319 31.40 -17.34 49.27
C GLU A 319 31.14 -16.34 48.13
N GLU A 320 32.07 -15.42 47.85
CA GLU A 320 31.95 -14.46 46.77
C GLU A 320 31.98 -15.13 45.40
N VAL A 321 32.85 -16.15 45.19
CA VAL A 321 32.88 -16.97 43.96
C VAL A 321 31.57 -17.72 43.75
N LEU A 322 31.03 -18.35 44.83
CA LEU A 322 29.74 -19.05 44.75
C LEU A 322 28.58 -18.11 44.48
N HIS A 323 28.61 -16.92 45.07
CA HIS A 323 27.62 -15.86 44.79
C HIS A 323 27.66 -15.40 43.32
N LEU A 324 28.85 -15.15 42.79
CA LEU A 324 29.02 -14.80 41.37
C LEU A 324 28.55 -15.95 40.46
N GLY A 325 28.84 -17.20 40.80
CA GLY A 325 28.37 -18.38 40.09
C GLY A 325 26.83 -18.44 40.01
N SER A 326 26.17 -18.26 41.20
CA SER A 326 24.70 -18.23 41.23
C SER A 326 24.09 -17.08 40.40
N LEU A 327 24.71 -15.90 40.41
CA LEU A 327 24.26 -14.75 39.62
C LEU A 327 24.33 -15.06 38.12
N VAL A 328 25.38 -15.71 37.63
CA VAL A 328 25.53 -16.12 36.24
C VAL A 328 24.49 -17.18 35.86
N GLU A 329 24.23 -18.16 36.75
CA GLU A 329 23.17 -19.16 36.51
C GLU A 329 21.78 -18.52 36.46
N ASP A 330 21.49 -17.57 37.33
CA ASP A 330 20.26 -16.81 37.37
C ASP A 330 20.03 -16.02 36.08
N LEU A 331 21.05 -15.33 35.58
CA LEU A 331 21.03 -14.62 34.32
C LEU A 331 20.81 -15.53 33.11
N HIS A 332 21.48 -16.71 33.13
CA HIS A 332 21.31 -17.72 32.10
C HIS A 332 19.85 -18.25 32.06
N LEU A 333 19.29 -18.52 33.26
CA LEU A 333 17.91 -18.97 33.38
C LEU A 333 16.92 -17.95 32.83
N LEU A 334 17.09 -16.67 33.16
CA LEU A 334 16.23 -15.60 32.63
C LEU A 334 16.36 -15.45 31.11
N ALA A 335 17.59 -15.51 30.56
CA ALA A 335 17.81 -15.47 29.12
C ALA A 335 17.12 -16.64 28.38
N MET A 336 17.13 -17.84 28.96
CA MET A 336 16.43 -19.01 28.42
C MET A 336 14.90 -18.88 28.52
N SER A 337 14.42 -18.24 29.58
CA SER A 337 12.98 -17.97 29.75
C SER A 337 12.45 -17.01 28.72
N ASP A 338 13.17 -15.93 28.43
CA ASP A 338 12.78 -14.94 27.37
C ASP A 338 12.66 -15.59 25.99
N LEU A 339 13.47 -16.60 25.71
CA LEU A 339 13.40 -17.42 24.50
C LEU A 339 12.31 -18.50 24.54
N LYS A 340 11.51 -18.59 25.63
CA LYS A 340 10.55 -19.69 25.87
C LYS A 340 11.21 -21.07 25.77
N ALA A 341 12.49 -21.13 26.07
CA ALA A 341 13.33 -22.33 25.95
C ALA A 341 13.80 -22.85 27.31
N LEU A 342 13.17 -22.42 28.42
CA LEU A 342 13.55 -22.93 29.75
C LEU A 342 13.26 -24.44 29.82
N PRO A 343 14.30 -25.30 29.91
CA PRO A 343 14.07 -26.72 29.99
C PRO A 343 13.47 -27.07 31.37
N CYS A 344 12.29 -27.69 31.36
CA CYS A 344 11.62 -28.23 32.53
C CYS A 344 11.43 -29.74 32.37
N TYR A 345 11.78 -30.49 33.39
CA TYR A 345 11.61 -31.93 33.46
C TYR A 345 10.41 -32.25 34.35
N PHE A 346 9.25 -32.39 33.70
CA PHE A 346 7.99 -32.62 34.39
C PHE A 346 7.87 -34.09 34.86
N GLU A 347 7.86 -34.28 36.17
CA GLU A 347 7.67 -35.56 36.80
C GLU A 347 6.54 -35.51 37.83
N GLU A 348 5.98 -36.66 38.19
CA GLU A 348 5.00 -36.73 39.27
C GLU A 348 5.68 -36.39 40.60
N GLN A 349 5.19 -35.38 41.29
CA GLN A 349 5.71 -34.86 42.55
C GLN A 349 4.56 -34.70 43.57
N ASP A 350 4.93 -34.67 44.83
CA ASP A 350 4.03 -34.27 45.91
C ASP A 350 4.33 -32.82 46.31
N ALA A 351 3.43 -31.91 45.98
CA ALA A 351 3.59 -30.47 46.24
C ALA A 351 3.72 -30.17 47.74
N LEU A 352 3.05 -30.95 48.62
CA LEU A 352 3.14 -30.78 50.05
C LEU A 352 4.52 -31.20 50.57
N ALA A 353 5.04 -32.32 50.09
CA ALA A 353 6.39 -32.79 50.46
C ALA A 353 7.48 -31.80 49.98
N LEU A 354 7.36 -31.23 48.76
CA LEU A 354 8.26 -30.20 48.27
C LEU A 354 8.25 -28.96 49.17
N ALA A 355 7.05 -28.46 49.55
CA ALA A 355 6.90 -27.31 50.41
C ALA A 355 7.50 -27.56 51.82
N GLN A 356 7.26 -28.72 52.42
CA GLN A 356 7.81 -29.10 53.70
C GLN A 356 9.34 -29.16 53.66
N LYS A 357 9.89 -29.79 52.61
CA LYS A 357 11.35 -29.91 52.41
C LYS A 357 12.03 -28.55 52.35
N VAL A 358 11.45 -27.60 51.62
CA VAL A 358 12.01 -26.25 51.48
C VAL A 358 11.89 -25.49 52.82
N LEU A 359 10.73 -25.51 53.49
CA LEU A 359 10.55 -24.85 54.76
C LEU A 359 11.56 -25.37 55.82
N GLN A 360 11.72 -26.68 55.88
CA GLN A 360 12.69 -27.31 56.81
C GLN A 360 14.13 -26.85 56.57
N ARG A 361 14.51 -26.66 55.28
CA ARG A 361 15.85 -26.15 54.93
C ARG A 361 16.07 -24.72 55.47
N PHE A 362 15.04 -23.89 55.56
CA PHE A 362 15.12 -22.50 56.01
C PHE A 362 14.81 -22.30 57.50
N GLU A 363 14.39 -23.35 58.22
CA GLU A 363 13.91 -23.28 59.61
C GLU A 363 14.95 -22.70 60.57
N LEU A 364 16.17 -23.23 60.55
CA LEU A 364 17.26 -22.76 61.43
C LEU A 364 17.58 -21.27 61.17
N ARG A 365 17.61 -20.88 59.92
CA ARG A 365 17.89 -19.50 59.53
C ARG A 365 16.77 -18.53 59.95
N ALA A 366 15.51 -18.95 59.82
CA ALA A 366 14.38 -18.20 60.30
C ALA A 366 14.44 -17.97 61.83
N GLN A 367 14.73 -19.03 62.58
CA GLN A 367 14.90 -18.96 64.04
C GLN A 367 16.03 -18.00 64.45
N GLN A 368 17.18 -18.03 63.76
CA GLN A 368 18.30 -17.12 63.97
C GLN A 368 17.94 -15.66 63.72
N LEU A 369 17.05 -15.41 62.78
CA LEU A 369 16.52 -14.07 62.43
C LEU A 369 15.34 -13.63 63.32
N GLY A 370 14.91 -14.48 64.30
CA GLY A 370 13.76 -14.17 65.13
C GLY A 370 12.40 -14.24 64.41
N LEU A 371 12.31 -14.99 63.32
CA LEU A 371 11.12 -15.18 62.51
C LEU A 371 10.48 -16.54 62.73
N SER A 372 9.15 -16.60 62.78
CA SER A 372 8.40 -17.85 62.85
C SER A 372 7.87 -18.27 61.50
N GLN A 373 8.01 -19.54 61.15
CA GLN A 373 7.48 -20.14 59.92
C GLN A 373 6.23 -20.96 60.22
N GLN A 374 5.23 -20.87 59.35
CA GLN A 374 3.99 -21.65 59.45
C GLN A 374 3.63 -22.23 58.09
N LEU A 375 3.31 -23.54 58.05
CA LEU A 375 2.70 -24.18 56.88
C LEU A 375 1.23 -24.42 57.15
N SER A 376 0.40 -23.96 56.25
CA SER A 376 -1.03 -24.27 56.18
C SER A 376 -1.28 -25.10 54.91
N ALA A 377 -1.81 -26.29 55.06
CA ALA A 377 -2.02 -27.21 53.95
C ALA A 377 -3.42 -27.83 54.01
N PRO A 378 -3.97 -28.30 52.87
CA PRO A 378 -5.23 -29.01 52.87
C PRO A 378 -5.13 -30.30 53.72
N GLN A 379 -6.28 -30.81 54.23
CA GLN A 379 -6.36 -32.01 55.04
C GLN A 379 -5.93 -33.32 54.32
N GLN A 380 -5.47 -33.23 53.09
CA GLN A 380 -4.99 -34.35 52.27
C GLN A 380 -3.53 -34.67 52.60
N ASP A 381 -3.22 -35.96 52.79
CA ASP A 381 -1.86 -36.40 53.08
C ASP A 381 -0.86 -36.18 51.93
N ARG A 382 -1.37 -36.03 50.69
CA ARG A 382 -0.58 -35.80 49.47
C ARG A 382 -1.31 -34.93 48.45
N VAL A 383 -0.55 -34.06 47.78
CA VAL A 383 -1.01 -33.25 46.66
C VAL A 383 -0.19 -33.58 45.42
N LEU A 384 -0.65 -34.59 44.67
CA LEU A 384 0.06 -35.03 43.47
C LEU A 384 -0.09 -33.98 42.34
N VAL A 385 1.05 -33.66 41.71
CA VAL A 385 1.22 -32.66 40.66
C VAL A 385 2.25 -33.16 39.66
N ARG A 386 2.23 -32.60 38.44
CA ARG A 386 3.26 -32.89 37.42
C ARG A 386 4.10 -31.64 37.20
N TRP A 387 5.16 -31.52 37.99
CA TRP A 387 6.03 -30.35 37.99
C TRP A 387 7.50 -30.76 37.87
N ASP A 388 8.38 -29.80 37.51
CA ASP A 388 9.82 -29.95 37.73
C ASP A 388 10.15 -29.64 39.20
N GLY A 389 10.36 -30.69 40.00
CA GLY A 389 10.61 -30.56 41.42
C GLY A 389 11.81 -29.67 41.77
N ARG A 390 12.89 -29.70 40.97
CA ARG A 390 14.06 -28.83 41.19
C ARG A 390 13.71 -27.35 40.98
N ARG A 391 12.94 -27.03 39.91
CA ARG A 391 12.51 -25.67 39.63
C ARG A 391 11.54 -25.15 40.67
N ILE A 392 10.63 -25.98 41.15
CA ILE A 392 9.73 -25.61 42.26
C ILE A 392 10.47 -25.40 43.56
N GLU A 393 11.47 -26.25 43.91
CA GLU A 393 12.34 -26.01 45.07
C GLU A 393 13.11 -24.70 44.95
N GLN A 394 13.60 -24.33 43.75
CA GLN A 394 14.23 -23.04 43.46
C GLN A 394 13.26 -21.88 43.63
N LEU A 395 12.05 -21.99 43.09
CA LEU A 395 10.96 -21.02 43.22
C LEU A 395 10.65 -20.72 44.69
N LEU A 396 10.31 -21.76 45.44
CA LEU A 396 9.97 -21.64 46.88
C LEU A 396 11.17 -21.15 47.72
N GLY A 397 12.38 -21.59 47.37
CA GLY A 397 13.61 -21.13 48.01
C GLY A 397 13.85 -19.63 47.80
N ASN A 398 13.70 -19.13 46.57
CA ASN A 398 13.85 -17.70 46.28
C ASN A 398 12.79 -16.84 46.99
N LEU A 399 11.56 -17.32 47.07
CA LEU A 399 10.49 -16.62 47.77
C LEU A 399 10.75 -16.59 49.29
N LEU A 400 11.15 -17.71 49.90
CA LEU A 400 11.47 -17.76 51.30
C LEU A 400 12.70 -16.93 51.66
N ASP A 401 13.77 -16.99 50.86
CA ASP A 401 14.95 -16.14 51.05
C ASP A 401 14.59 -14.68 51.01
N ASN A 402 13.70 -14.28 50.06
CA ASN A 402 13.17 -12.92 50.00
C ASN A 402 12.40 -12.53 51.26
N SER A 403 11.43 -13.35 51.71
CA SER A 403 10.65 -13.08 52.92
C SER A 403 11.53 -13.03 54.18
N LEU A 404 12.50 -13.96 54.35
CA LEU A 404 13.40 -13.91 55.50
C LEU A 404 14.35 -12.72 55.49
N ARG A 405 14.67 -12.19 54.35
CA ARG A 405 15.54 -11.01 54.18
C ARG A 405 14.85 -9.69 54.49
N TYR A 406 13.58 -9.57 54.13
CA TYR A 406 12.86 -8.29 54.19
C TYR A 406 11.86 -8.20 55.34
N THR A 407 11.57 -9.27 56.04
CA THR A 407 10.69 -9.28 57.22
C THR A 407 11.44 -8.77 58.45
N ASP A 408 10.92 -7.78 59.14
CA ASP A 408 11.46 -7.28 60.40
C ASP A 408 11.17 -8.26 61.56
N ALA A 409 12.13 -8.47 62.45
CA ALA A 409 11.94 -9.29 63.67
C ALA A 409 11.33 -8.45 64.80
N PRO A 410 10.42 -9.03 65.59
CA PRO A 410 9.84 -10.37 65.46
C PRO A 410 8.78 -10.45 64.39
N GLY A 411 8.93 -11.44 63.50
CA GLY A 411 8.06 -11.54 62.31
C GLY A 411 7.54 -12.96 62.04
N ARG A 412 6.64 -13.03 61.05
CA ARG A 412 6.01 -14.30 60.65
C ARG A 412 6.04 -14.47 59.15
N VAL A 413 6.31 -15.70 58.70
CA VAL A 413 6.22 -16.13 57.33
C VAL A 413 5.26 -17.32 57.27
N ARG A 414 4.20 -17.18 56.42
CA ARG A 414 3.17 -18.22 56.26
C ARG A 414 3.19 -18.71 54.82
N LEU A 415 3.34 -20.03 54.64
CA LEU A 415 3.15 -20.69 53.36
C LEU A 415 1.84 -21.45 53.39
N THR A 416 0.93 -21.13 52.48
CA THR A 416 -0.39 -21.77 52.38
C THR A 416 -0.49 -22.50 51.04
N LEU A 417 -0.86 -23.79 51.09
CA LEU A 417 -1.22 -24.56 49.89
C LEU A 417 -2.73 -24.79 49.90
N GLN A 418 -3.35 -24.58 48.74
CA GLN A 418 -4.77 -24.86 48.52
C GLN A 418 -4.96 -25.51 47.16
N ILE A 419 -6.03 -26.30 47.01
CA ILE A 419 -6.42 -26.91 45.73
C ILE A 419 -7.71 -26.22 45.29
N ASP A 420 -7.66 -25.65 44.09
CA ASP A 420 -8.81 -24.94 43.51
C ASP A 420 -9.00 -25.39 42.06
N ALA A 421 -10.16 -26.01 41.75
CA ALA A 421 -10.67 -26.33 40.42
C ALA A 421 -9.65 -26.94 39.40
N GLY A 422 -8.67 -27.73 39.92
CA GLY A 422 -7.64 -28.35 39.07
C GLY A 422 -6.28 -27.68 39.12
N ASP A 423 -6.15 -26.56 39.82
CA ASP A 423 -4.90 -25.86 40.09
C ASP A 423 -4.47 -26.04 41.54
N VAL A 424 -3.17 -25.86 41.81
CA VAL A 424 -2.63 -25.66 43.15
C VAL A 424 -2.33 -24.19 43.34
N LEU A 425 -2.91 -23.60 44.36
CA LEU A 425 -2.61 -22.25 44.82
C LEU A 425 -1.57 -22.33 45.91
N ILE A 426 -0.49 -21.57 45.75
CA ILE A 426 0.57 -21.43 46.75
C ILE A 426 0.65 -19.96 47.12
N ASP A 427 0.30 -19.63 48.37
CA ASP A 427 0.41 -18.28 48.91
C ASP A 427 1.59 -18.25 49.91
N LEU A 428 2.56 -17.39 49.64
CA LEU A 428 3.60 -17.05 50.61
C LEU A 428 3.32 -15.62 51.11
N GLU A 429 3.12 -15.49 52.42
CA GLU A 429 2.85 -14.24 53.11
C GLU A 429 3.89 -13.96 54.18
N ASP A 430 4.32 -12.72 54.28
CA ASP A 430 5.18 -12.26 55.36
C ASP A 430 4.56 -11.09 56.12
N SER A 431 5.15 -10.83 57.30
CA SER A 431 4.77 -9.64 58.10
C SER A 431 5.63 -8.43 57.70
N ALA A 432 5.25 -7.27 58.25
CA ALA A 432 5.88 -5.99 57.93
C ALA A 432 7.42 -6.02 57.84
N PRO A 433 8.00 -5.14 56.98
CA PRO A 433 7.36 -4.11 56.21
C PRO A 433 6.80 -4.61 54.87
N GLY A 434 5.71 -3.96 54.40
CA GLY A 434 5.11 -4.26 53.10
C GLY A 434 5.78 -3.47 51.95
N VAL A 435 5.22 -3.66 50.78
CA VAL A 435 5.62 -2.95 49.55
C VAL A 435 4.45 -2.05 49.08
N LEU A 436 4.76 -0.90 48.52
CA LEU A 436 3.74 -0.02 47.93
C LEU A 436 3.00 -0.73 46.79
N ALA A 437 1.70 -0.51 46.69
CA ALA A 437 0.89 -1.13 45.63
C ALA A 437 1.38 -0.79 44.20
N ALA A 438 1.97 0.38 44.00
CA ALA A 438 2.55 0.79 42.71
C ALA A 438 3.80 -0.04 42.34
N ASP A 439 4.54 -0.57 43.33
CA ASP A 439 5.75 -1.33 43.12
C ASP A 439 5.46 -2.84 43.03
N ALA A 440 4.35 -3.32 43.59
CA ALA A 440 3.99 -4.74 43.65
C ALA A 440 3.98 -5.40 42.26
N ALA A 441 3.43 -4.73 41.23
CA ALA A 441 3.42 -5.25 39.86
C ALA A 441 4.81 -5.33 39.22
N ARG A 442 5.76 -4.53 39.69
CA ARG A 442 7.11 -4.42 39.15
C ARG A 442 8.12 -5.31 39.83
N LEU A 443 7.77 -5.95 40.95
CA LEU A 443 8.66 -6.83 41.72
C LEU A 443 9.20 -8.01 40.90
N PHE A 444 8.50 -8.39 39.84
CA PHE A 444 8.91 -9.49 38.95
C PHE A 444 9.75 -9.00 37.75
N GLU A 445 9.98 -7.70 37.61
CA GLU A 445 10.93 -7.18 36.61
C GLU A 445 12.35 -7.53 37.02
N PRO A 446 13.20 -8.07 36.12
CA PRO A 446 14.59 -8.39 36.45
C PRO A 446 15.34 -7.15 36.97
N LEU A 447 16.12 -7.34 38.05
CA LEU A 447 16.94 -6.31 38.72
C LEU A 447 16.14 -5.16 39.36
N TYR A 448 14.80 -5.23 39.35
CA TYR A 448 13.96 -4.24 40.02
C TYR A 448 14.04 -4.37 41.56
N ARG A 449 14.12 -3.22 42.22
CA ARG A 449 14.18 -3.11 43.70
C ARG A 449 13.31 -1.92 44.15
N ALA A 450 12.32 -2.19 44.99
CA ALA A 450 11.34 -1.19 45.43
C ALA A 450 11.95 -0.08 46.31
N ASP A 451 13.09 -0.33 47.01
CA ASP A 451 13.69 0.61 47.93
C ASP A 451 15.25 0.58 47.84
N ALA A 452 15.79 1.49 47.01
CA ALA A 452 17.22 1.59 46.75
C ALA A 452 18.04 2.00 48.00
N ALA A 453 17.42 2.61 49.02
CA ALA A 453 18.11 3.05 50.24
C ALA A 453 18.26 1.92 51.28
N ARG A 454 17.20 1.12 51.48
CA ARG A 454 17.20 -0.02 52.39
C ARG A 454 18.03 -1.21 51.89
N SER A 455 18.05 -1.36 50.59
CA SER A 455 18.63 -2.51 49.89
C SER A 455 20.16 -2.52 49.85
N ARG A 456 20.85 -1.41 50.11
CA ARG A 456 22.32 -1.36 50.16
C ARG A 456 22.93 -2.14 51.30
N HIS A 457 22.20 -2.33 52.40
CA HIS A 457 22.67 -3.09 53.55
C HIS A 457 22.30 -4.60 53.52
N THR A 458 21.28 -5.00 52.75
CA THR A 458 20.73 -6.35 52.77
C THR A 458 21.11 -7.21 51.55
N GLY A 459 21.84 -6.69 50.59
CA GLY A 459 22.52 -7.41 49.49
C GLY A 459 21.63 -8.42 48.73
N GLY A 460 20.97 -8.05 47.66
CA GLY A 460 20.25 -9.01 46.79
C GLY A 460 20.32 -8.54 45.35
N SER A 461 20.50 -9.47 44.39
CA SER A 461 20.65 -9.19 42.96
C SER A 461 19.39 -8.65 42.29
N GLY A 462 18.21 -8.72 42.95
CA GLY A 462 16.93 -8.37 42.30
C GLY A 462 16.49 -9.35 41.20
N LEU A 463 17.14 -10.49 41.07
CA LEU A 463 16.81 -11.54 40.08
C LEU A 463 15.85 -12.60 40.63
N GLY A 464 15.83 -12.84 41.96
CA GLY A 464 15.09 -13.95 42.56
C GLY A 464 13.60 -13.98 42.21
N LEU A 465 12.89 -12.84 42.29
CA LEU A 465 11.47 -12.78 41.95
C LEU A 465 11.20 -12.86 40.44
N ALA A 466 12.09 -12.35 39.60
CA ALA A 466 12.03 -12.51 38.15
C ALA A 466 12.20 -13.98 37.75
N ILE A 467 13.10 -14.72 38.45
CA ILE A 467 13.26 -16.17 38.30
C ILE A 467 11.99 -16.92 38.73
N CYS A 468 11.37 -16.50 39.83
CA CYS A 468 10.09 -17.07 40.27
C CYS A 468 9.03 -16.93 39.17
N HIS A 469 8.92 -15.76 38.57
CA HIS A 469 8.01 -15.51 37.46
C HIS A 469 8.32 -16.40 36.25
N ALA A 470 9.59 -16.52 35.86
CA ALA A 470 10.04 -17.36 34.76
C ALA A 470 9.71 -18.87 34.97
N ILE A 471 9.94 -19.37 36.18
CA ILE A 471 9.62 -20.76 36.54
C ILE A 471 8.12 -21.00 36.48
N VAL A 472 7.31 -20.10 37.06
CA VAL A 472 5.84 -20.21 37.06
C VAL A 472 5.30 -20.19 35.64
N GLN A 473 5.78 -19.31 34.80
CA GLN A 473 5.38 -19.27 33.38
C GLN A 473 5.77 -20.56 32.63
N ALA A 474 6.95 -21.09 32.86
CA ALA A 474 7.39 -22.33 32.24
C ALA A 474 6.52 -23.53 32.66
N HIS A 475 5.88 -23.46 33.84
CA HIS A 475 4.90 -24.45 34.32
C HIS A 475 3.45 -24.14 33.88
N GLY A 476 3.24 -23.12 33.00
CA GLY A 476 1.91 -22.75 32.56
C GLY A 476 1.03 -22.07 33.62
N GLY A 477 1.65 -21.54 34.68
CA GLY A 477 1.00 -20.93 35.83
C GLY A 477 0.96 -19.39 35.74
N ALA A 478 0.51 -18.78 36.84
CA ALA A 478 0.48 -17.35 37.08
C ALA A 478 1.00 -17.00 38.46
N ILE A 479 1.73 -15.87 38.59
CA ILE A 479 2.24 -15.34 39.86
C ILE A 479 1.82 -13.88 40.00
N THR A 480 1.41 -13.50 41.21
CA THR A 480 1.02 -12.13 41.53
C THR A 480 1.53 -11.74 42.91
N ALA A 481 1.72 -10.43 43.12
CA ALA A 481 2.15 -9.88 44.41
C ALA A 481 1.12 -8.84 44.89
N THR A 482 0.74 -8.94 46.16
CA THR A 482 -0.22 -8.03 46.83
C THR A 482 0.20 -7.76 48.26
N ALA A 483 -0.44 -6.83 48.94
CA ALA A 483 -0.23 -6.64 50.36
C ALA A 483 -0.74 -7.85 51.12
N SER A 484 0.07 -8.31 52.13
CA SER A 484 -0.27 -9.41 53.01
C SER A 484 -1.23 -8.94 54.14
N GLU A 485 -2.10 -9.82 54.56
CA GLU A 485 -2.90 -9.64 55.80
C GLU A 485 -2.02 -9.55 57.05
N LEU A 486 -0.83 -10.09 56.99
CA LEU A 486 0.16 -10.01 58.07
C LEU A 486 0.92 -8.66 58.12
N GLY A 487 0.64 -7.79 57.17
CA GLY A 487 1.22 -6.43 57.08
C GLY A 487 2.42 -6.32 56.15
N GLY A 488 2.88 -7.40 55.52
CA GLY A 488 3.99 -7.46 54.59
C GLY A 488 3.57 -7.67 53.12
N LEU A 489 4.27 -8.57 52.44
CA LEU A 489 4.03 -8.96 51.06
C LEU A 489 3.33 -10.33 51.00
N GLN A 490 2.34 -10.47 50.14
CA GLN A 490 1.76 -11.76 49.74
C GLN A 490 2.15 -12.01 48.27
N VAL A 491 2.81 -13.15 48.04
CA VAL A 491 3.06 -13.67 46.69
C VAL A 491 2.16 -14.88 46.47
N ARG A 492 1.23 -14.75 45.54
CA ARG A 492 0.28 -15.79 45.14
C ARG A 492 0.72 -16.42 43.84
N ILE A 493 0.83 -17.75 43.83
CA ILE A 493 1.20 -18.57 42.69
C ILE A 493 0.04 -19.51 42.37
N ARG A 494 -0.34 -19.61 41.11
CA ARG A 494 -1.27 -20.62 40.63
C ARG A 494 -0.56 -21.51 39.62
N LEU A 495 -0.54 -22.80 39.88
CA LEU A 495 0.09 -23.80 39.01
C LEU A 495 -0.90 -24.92 38.67
N PRO A 496 -0.92 -25.44 37.41
CA PRO A 496 -1.78 -26.56 37.06
C PRO A 496 -1.35 -27.80 37.84
N ARG A 497 -2.35 -28.53 38.37
CA ARG A 497 -2.11 -29.72 39.22
C ARG A 497 -1.64 -30.93 38.42
N LEU A 498 -2.39 -31.28 37.37
CA LEU A 498 -2.08 -32.33 36.40
C LEU A 498 -2.71 -31.85 35.06
N ALA A 499 -1.95 -31.83 33.98
CA ALA A 499 -2.58 -31.80 32.67
C ALA A 499 -3.24 -33.19 32.52
N GLY A 500 -4.56 -33.24 32.70
CA GLY A 500 -5.30 -34.48 32.45
C GLY A 500 -5.04 -34.92 31.01
N GLU A 501 -4.66 -36.16 30.81
CA GLU A 501 -4.83 -36.84 29.55
C GLU A 501 -6.35 -36.81 29.25
N GLY A 502 -6.76 -35.92 28.30
CA GLY A 502 -8.12 -35.91 27.82
C GLY A 502 -8.75 -34.51 27.74
N ALA A 503 -8.40 -33.75 26.68
CA ALA A 503 -9.31 -32.88 25.95
C ALA A 503 -8.81 -32.76 24.49
#